data_8fc69b620e047bcbf94b82902b07cc83
#
_entry.id   8fc69b620e047bcbf94b82902b07cc83
#
_cell.length_a   1.000
_cell.length_b   1.000
_cell.length_c   1.000
_cell.angle_alpha   90.00
_cell.angle_beta   90.00
_cell.angle_gamma   90.00
#
_symmetry.space_group_name_H-M   'P 1'
#
loop_
_entity.id
_entity.type
_entity.pdbx_description
1 polymer ?
#
loop_
_entity_poly.entity_id
_entity_poly.type
_entity_poly.pdbx_seq_one_letter_code
_entity_poly.pdbx_strand_id
1 'polypeptide(L)'
;MRWKVAILTASDKGSRGEREDTSAQVIRELVEEELGGEIVDYRIVPDEQDEIIAAMIEMTEYYQADLVLTTGGTGLAPRDVTPEATLKVVDRLVPGIAEAMRIGALKKTRRAMLSRGVCGIRGQALIINLPGSPKGVHEGLMAIMDQLPHALEIVSGTHGDHE
;
A
#
# COMPACT_ATOMS: atom_id res chain seq x y z
N MET A 1 -0.22 -20.29 -7.13
CA MET A 1 0.88 -19.37 -6.82
C MET A 1 0.42 -18.37 -5.76
N ARG A 2 1.24 -18.16 -4.77
CA ARG A 2 0.91 -17.16 -3.74
C ARG A 2 1.61 -15.85 -4.07
N TRP A 3 0.89 -14.73 -3.95
CA TRP A 3 1.46 -13.41 -4.15
C TRP A 3 2.36 -13.05 -2.96
N LYS A 4 3.51 -12.48 -3.27
CA LYS A 4 4.45 -12.00 -2.25
C LYS A 4 4.10 -10.55 -1.92
N VAL A 5 3.80 -10.29 -0.67
CA VAL A 5 3.33 -8.98 -0.23
C VAL A 5 4.24 -8.43 0.85
N ALA A 6 4.60 -7.16 0.74
CA ALA A 6 5.33 -6.44 1.78
C ALA A 6 4.42 -5.37 2.37
N ILE A 7 4.59 -5.14 3.67
CA ILE A 7 3.82 -4.13 4.41
C ILE A 7 4.77 -3.08 4.94
N LEU A 8 4.50 -1.81 4.64
CA LEU A 8 5.33 -0.70 5.08
C LEU A 8 4.48 0.31 5.85
N THR A 9 4.78 0.48 7.12
CA THR A 9 4.11 1.47 7.96
C THR A 9 5.01 2.69 8.10
N ALA A 10 4.50 3.86 7.73
CA ALA A 10 5.16 5.14 7.96
C ALA A 10 4.53 5.78 9.19
N SER A 11 5.28 5.88 10.28
CA SER A 11 4.79 6.41 11.55
C SER A 11 5.97 6.78 12.45
N ASP A 12 6.08 8.07 12.79
CA ASP A 12 7.10 8.52 13.74
C ASP A 12 6.95 7.80 15.08
N LYS A 13 5.71 7.76 15.61
CA LYS A 13 5.46 7.12 16.91
C LYS A 13 5.67 5.61 16.83
N GLY A 14 5.19 4.98 15.76
CA GLY A 14 5.37 3.55 15.56
C GLY A 14 6.84 3.16 15.48
N SER A 15 7.65 3.97 14.77
CA SER A 15 9.08 3.69 14.60
C SER A 15 9.84 3.79 15.92
N ARG A 16 9.32 4.56 16.88
CA ARG A 16 9.94 4.68 18.22
C ARG A 16 9.35 3.69 19.23
N GLY A 17 8.45 2.81 18.80
CA GLY A 17 7.81 1.85 19.69
C GLY A 17 6.76 2.47 20.62
N GLU A 18 6.28 3.67 20.31
CA GLU A 18 5.31 4.40 21.15
C GLU A 18 3.86 4.10 20.76
N ARG A 19 3.63 3.32 19.72
CA ARG A 19 2.29 2.98 19.22
C ARG A 19 2.31 1.59 18.67
N GLU A 20 1.26 0.82 18.98
CA GLU A 20 1.05 -0.49 18.39
C GLU A 20 0.59 -0.34 16.95
N ASP A 21 1.13 -1.14 16.05
CA ASP A 21 0.81 -1.05 14.63
C ASP A 21 -0.38 -1.95 14.27
N THR A 22 -1.57 -1.51 14.69
CA THR A 22 -2.79 -2.27 14.45
C THR A 22 -3.20 -2.25 12.98
N SER A 23 -2.86 -1.21 12.23
CA SER A 23 -3.16 -1.13 10.80
C SER A 23 -2.44 -2.21 10.02
N ALA A 24 -1.17 -2.47 10.34
CA ALA A 24 -0.42 -3.54 9.68
C ALA A 24 -1.03 -4.91 9.97
N GLN A 25 -1.56 -5.11 11.18
CA GLN A 25 -2.24 -6.37 11.52
C GLN A 25 -3.47 -6.59 10.64
N VAL A 26 -4.26 -5.54 10.41
CA VAL A 26 -5.43 -5.61 9.54
C VAL A 26 -5.00 -5.94 8.11
N ILE A 27 -3.94 -5.30 7.61
CA ILE A 27 -3.43 -5.59 6.27
C ILE A 27 -3.03 -7.07 6.16
N ARG A 28 -2.27 -7.56 7.14
CA ARG A 28 -1.82 -8.96 7.14
C ARG A 28 -2.98 -9.93 7.08
N GLU A 29 -4.00 -9.70 7.90
CA GLU A 29 -5.18 -10.56 7.92
C GLU A 29 -5.89 -10.57 6.57
N LEU A 30 -6.10 -9.40 5.97
CA LEU A 30 -6.78 -9.29 4.68
C LEU A 30 -5.96 -9.93 3.56
N VAL A 31 -4.65 -9.74 3.58
CA VAL A 31 -3.76 -10.35 2.57
C VAL A 31 -3.84 -11.88 2.66
N GLU A 32 -3.78 -12.41 3.86
CA GLU A 32 -3.78 -13.86 4.04
C GLU A 32 -5.15 -14.47 3.78
N GLU A 33 -6.23 -13.83 4.23
CA GLU A 33 -7.58 -14.39 4.13
C GLU A 33 -8.26 -14.12 2.79
N GLU A 34 -8.09 -12.90 2.24
CA GLU A 34 -8.83 -12.49 1.05
C GLU A 34 -8.01 -12.61 -0.23
N LEU A 35 -6.72 -12.31 -0.17
CA LEU A 35 -5.85 -12.37 -1.34
C LEU A 35 -5.14 -13.71 -1.49
N GLY A 36 -4.95 -14.42 -0.39
CA GLY A 36 -4.17 -15.65 -0.39
C GLY A 36 -2.69 -15.39 -0.56
N GLY A 37 -2.21 -14.21 -0.16
CA GLY A 37 -0.82 -13.84 -0.26
C GLY A 37 0.01 -14.26 0.95
N GLU A 38 1.33 -14.16 0.79
CA GLU A 38 2.24 -14.36 1.92
C GLU A 38 3.02 -13.06 2.17
N ILE A 39 3.21 -12.75 3.44
CA ILE A 39 3.96 -11.56 3.83
C ILE A 39 5.46 -11.90 3.81
N VAL A 40 6.20 -11.22 2.92
CA VAL A 40 7.64 -11.47 2.77
C VAL A 40 8.50 -10.45 3.51
N ASP A 41 7.94 -9.28 3.84
CA ASP A 41 8.65 -8.27 4.61
C ASP A 41 7.63 -7.35 5.28
N TYR A 42 7.97 -6.88 6.47
CA TYR A 42 7.18 -5.90 7.21
C TYR A 42 8.12 -4.96 7.92
N ARG A 43 7.89 -3.65 7.78
CA ARG A 43 8.71 -2.63 8.43
C ARG A 43 7.87 -1.47 8.89
N ILE A 44 8.34 -0.84 9.96
CA ILE A 44 7.88 0.47 10.40
C ILE A 44 9.06 1.42 10.24
N VAL A 45 8.83 2.53 9.54
CA VAL A 45 9.84 3.57 9.37
C VAL A 45 9.26 4.91 9.84
N PRO A 46 10.08 5.88 10.22
CA PRO A 46 9.58 7.22 10.53
C PRO A 46 9.05 7.91 9.27
N ASP A 47 8.32 9.00 9.46
CA ASP A 47 7.74 9.77 8.35
C ASP A 47 8.82 10.63 7.67
N GLU A 48 9.80 9.96 7.08
CA GLU A 48 10.92 10.54 6.34
C GLU A 48 10.94 9.97 4.93
N GLN A 49 10.96 10.84 3.92
CA GLN A 49 10.91 10.37 2.53
C GLN A 49 12.00 9.37 2.21
N ASP A 50 13.25 9.67 2.60
CA ASP A 50 14.38 8.82 2.25
C ASP A 50 14.25 7.41 2.81
N GLU A 51 13.73 7.28 4.02
CA GLU A 51 13.56 5.96 4.64
C GLU A 51 12.40 5.19 4.04
N ILE A 52 11.32 5.90 3.68
CA ILE A 52 10.18 5.28 3.00
C ILE A 52 10.62 4.79 1.61
N ILE A 53 11.36 5.62 0.88
CA ILE A 53 11.88 5.26 -0.45
C ILE A 53 12.78 4.03 -0.36
N ALA A 54 13.75 4.04 0.57
CA ALA A 54 14.69 2.93 0.72
C ALA A 54 13.96 1.63 1.03
N ALA A 55 12.95 1.67 1.88
CA ALA A 55 12.15 0.49 2.21
C ALA A 55 11.41 -0.04 1.00
N MET A 56 10.75 0.83 0.23
CA MET A 56 10.02 0.40 -0.97
C MET A 56 10.94 -0.21 -2.01
N ILE A 57 12.12 0.35 -2.19
CA ILE A 57 13.11 -0.19 -3.14
C ILE A 57 13.54 -1.59 -2.69
N GLU A 58 13.87 -1.75 -1.42
CA GLU A 58 14.33 -3.05 -0.92
C GLU A 58 13.21 -4.10 -0.98
N MET A 59 11.99 -3.71 -0.65
CA MET A 59 10.83 -4.60 -0.72
C MET A 59 10.58 -5.11 -2.14
N THR A 60 10.75 -4.25 -3.14
CA THR A 60 10.51 -4.64 -4.53
C THR A 60 11.70 -5.33 -5.17
N GLU A 61 12.93 -4.94 -4.83
CA GLU A 61 14.12 -5.46 -5.50
C GLU A 61 14.75 -6.63 -4.77
N TYR A 62 14.90 -6.55 -3.47
CA TYR A 62 15.52 -7.64 -2.69
C TYR A 62 14.51 -8.72 -2.34
N TYR A 63 13.38 -8.33 -1.75
CA TYR A 63 12.33 -9.28 -1.36
C TYR A 63 11.45 -9.70 -2.52
N GLN A 64 11.53 -8.99 -3.65
CA GLN A 64 10.76 -9.28 -4.86
C GLN A 64 9.26 -9.37 -4.60
N ALA A 65 8.76 -8.44 -3.78
CA ALA A 65 7.34 -8.37 -3.52
C ALA A 65 6.59 -8.07 -4.81
N ASP A 66 5.46 -8.74 -4.99
CA ASP A 66 4.53 -8.44 -6.09
C ASP A 66 3.67 -7.24 -5.75
N LEU A 67 3.44 -7.04 -4.46
CA LEU A 67 2.56 -5.99 -3.94
C LEU A 67 3.20 -5.40 -2.69
N VAL A 68 3.29 -4.07 -2.65
CA VAL A 68 3.70 -3.33 -1.46
C VAL A 68 2.50 -2.53 -1.00
N LEU A 69 2.05 -2.79 0.21
CA LEU A 69 0.95 -2.06 0.82
C LEU A 69 1.53 -1.16 1.91
N THR A 70 1.39 0.15 1.73
CA THR A 70 1.84 1.09 2.75
C THR A 70 0.66 1.57 3.57
N THR A 71 0.89 1.93 4.82
CA THR A 71 -0.13 2.55 5.67
C THR A 71 0.50 3.71 6.44
N GLY A 72 -0.26 4.79 6.56
CA GLY A 72 0.20 6.01 7.22
C GLY A 72 0.83 7.01 6.26
N GLY A 73 0.93 8.25 6.70
CA GLY A 73 1.60 9.32 5.98
C GLY A 73 0.89 9.83 4.73
N THR A 74 -0.43 9.64 4.61
CA THR A 74 -1.18 10.03 3.41
C THR A 74 -2.08 11.24 3.60
N GLY A 75 -2.02 11.91 4.74
CA GLY A 75 -2.88 13.06 5.03
C GLY A 75 -2.27 14.39 4.63
N LEU A 76 -2.68 15.43 5.34
CA LEU A 76 -2.32 16.81 5.02
C LEU A 76 -1.27 17.40 5.95
N ALA A 77 -0.78 16.65 6.93
CA ALA A 77 0.21 17.15 7.87
C ALA A 77 1.58 17.31 7.18
N PRO A 78 2.42 18.23 7.67
CA PRO A 78 3.74 18.44 7.05
C PRO A 78 4.60 17.18 7.02
N ARG A 79 4.41 16.28 7.99
CA ARG A 79 5.18 15.02 8.05
C ARG A 79 4.56 13.91 7.21
N ASP A 80 3.39 14.11 6.61
CA ASP A 80 2.75 13.11 5.74
C ASP A 80 3.39 13.18 4.36
N VAL A 81 4.36 12.30 4.10
CA VAL A 81 5.16 12.33 2.87
C VAL A 81 5.18 11.00 2.11
N THR A 82 4.31 10.06 2.50
CA THR A 82 4.26 8.76 1.82
C THR A 82 3.92 8.88 0.33
N PRO A 83 2.95 9.73 -0.09
CA PRO A 83 2.68 9.86 -1.53
C PRO A 83 3.88 10.40 -2.29
N GLU A 84 4.58 11.41 -1.74
CA GLU A 84 5.78 11.97 -2.38
C GLU A 84 6.87 10.92 -2.55
N ALA A 85 7.10 10.12 -1.51
CA ALA A 85 8.07 9.03 -1.58
C ALA A 85 7.68 8.01 -2.64
N THR A 86 6.40 7.65 -2.70
CA THR A 86 5.90 6.68 -3.67
C THR A 86 6.08 7.17 -5.10
N LEU A 87 5.77 8.45 -5.34
CA LEU A 87 5.93 9.04 -6.68
C LEU A 87 7.39 8.99 -7.16
N LYS A 88 8.35 8.99 -6.25
CA LYS A 88 9.77 8.94 -6.61
C LYS A 88 10.25 7.55 -6.97
N VAL A 89 9.52 6.51 -6.62
CA VAL A 89 9.96 5.13 -6.88
C VAL A 89 9.15 4.41 -7.93
N VAL A 90 7.94 4.86 -8.25
CA VAL A 90 7.11 4.20 -9.25
C VAL A 90 7.48 4.65 -10.66
N ASP A 91 7.31 3.74 -11.61
CA ASP A 91 7.54 4.02 -13.03
C ASP A 91 6.32 4.66 -13.68
N ARG A 92 5.14 4.22 -13.26
CA ARG A 92 3.85 4.67 -13.80
C ARG A 92 2.82 4.68 -12.69
N LEU A 93 1.83 5.56 -12.82
CA LEU A 93 0.72 5.63 -11.87
C LEU A 93 -0.44 4.75 -12.33
N VAL A 94 -1.21 4.25 -11.34
CA VAL A 94 -2.46 3.54 -11.57
C VAL A 94 -3.55 4.31 -10.81
N PRO A 95 -3.98 5.46 -11.37
CA PRO A 95 -4.87 6.36 -10.61
C PRO A 95 -6.22 5.75 -10.28
N GLY A 96 -6.73 4.83 -11.11
CA GLY A 96 -8.04 4.23 -10.87
C GLY A 96 -8.16 3.47 -9.57
N ILE A 97 -7.08 2.82 -9.11
CA ILE A 97 -7.11 2.10 -7.84
C ILE A 97 -7.24 3.08 -6.68
N ALA A 98 -6.45 4.16 -6.67
CA ALA A 98 -6.53 5.17 -5.63
C ALA A 98 -7.90 5.88 -5.65
N GLU A 99 -8.43 6.15 -6.84
CA GLU A 99 -9.75 6.74 -7.00
C GLU A 99 -10.85 5.84 -6.44
N ALA A 100 -10.80 4.55 -6.76
CA ALA A 100 -11.79 3.59 -6.29
C ALA A 100 -11.81 3.51 -4.76
N MET A 101 -10.65 3.53 -4.14
CA MET A 101 -10.55 3.54 -2.69
C MET A 101 -11.19 4.80 -2.09
N ARG A 102 -10.89 5.97 -2.67
CA ARG A 102 -11.45 7.24 -2.17
C ARG A 102 -12.97 7.31 -2.38
N ILE A 103 -13.45 6.88 -3.53
CA ILE A 103 -14.89 6.87 -3.81
C ILE A 103 -15.62 5.96 -2.82
N GLY A 104 -15.07 4.77 -2.59
CA GLY A 104 -15.64 3.85 -1.62
C GLY A 104 -15.66 4.43 -0.21
N ALA A 105 -14.55 5.06 0.20
CA ALA A 105 -14.44 5.65 1.53
C ALA A 105 -15.35 6.87 1.71
N LEU A 106 -15.59 7.65 0.65
CA LEU A 106 -16.47 8.82 0.70
C LEU A 106 -17.90 8.45 1.06
N LYS A 107 -18.32 7.23 0.79
CA LYS A 107 -19.67 6.76 1.18
C LYS A 107 -19.82 6.63 2.68
N LYS A 108 -18.72 6.55 3.42
CA LYS A 108 -18.70 6.35 4.86
C LYS A 108 -18.24 7.58 5.63
N THR A 109 -17.32 8.36 5.07
CA THR A 109 -16.82 9.56 5.71
C THR A 109 -16.34 10.56 4.67
N ARG A 110 -16.70 11.82 4.87
CA ARG A 110 -16.25 12.88 3.98
C ARG A 110 -14.76 13.18 4.14
N ARG A 111 -14.15 12.75 5.25
CA ARG A 111 -12.69 12.90 5.47
C ARG A 111 -11.86 12.15 4.43
N ALA A 112 -12.47 11.21 3.74
CA ALA A 112 -11.77 10.45 2.68
C ALA A 112 -11.23 11.36 1.58
N MET A 113 -11.85 12.53 1.34
CA MET A 113 -11.36 13.48 0.33
C MET A 113 -10.02 14.09 0.70
N LEU A 114 -9.58 13.95 1.95
CA LEU A 114 -8.31 14.50 2.41
C LEU A 114 -7.16 13.51 2.23
N SER A 115 -7.43 12.30 1.79
CA SER A 115 -6.38 11.33 1.50
C SER A 115 -5.65 11.70 0.20
N ARG A 116 -4.32 11.74 0.27
CA ARG A 116 -3.47 11.99 -0.90
C ARG A 116 -2.79 10.72 -1.39
N GLY A 117 -3.24 9.56 -0.92
CA GLY A 117 -2.63 8.28 -1.28
C GLY A 117 -2.65 8.02 -2.78
N VAL A 118 -1.61 7.36 -3.27
CA VAL A 118 -1.45 7.03 -4.69
C VAL A 118 -1.23 5.53 -4.87
N CYS A 119 -1.33 5.08 -6.10
CA CYS A 119 -1.02 3.72 -6.50
C CYS A 119 -0.17 3.78 -7.76
N GLY A 120 0.88 2.97 -7.81
CA GLY A 120 1.77 2.95 -8.97
C GLY A 120 2.45 1.61 -9.15
N ILE A 121 3.12 1.48 -10.28
CA ILE A 121 3.86 0.28 -10.68
C ILE A 121 5.35 0.60 -10.61
N ARG A 122 6.12 -0.28 -9.95
CA ARG A 122 7.58 -0.25 -9.99
C ARG A 122 8.05 -1.60 -10.53
N GLY A 123 8.57 -1.62 -11.76
CA GLY A 123 8.94 -2.87 -12.40
C GLY A 123 7.74 -3.80 -12.53
N GLN A 124 7.79 -4.95 -11.86
CA GLN A 124 6.71 -5.93 -11.86
C GLN A 124 5.94 -5.93 -10.53
N ALA A 125 6.06 -4.87 -9.75
CA ALA A 125 5.39 -4.74 -8.46
C ALA A 125 4.38 -3.61 -8.49
N LEU A 126 3.29 -3.80 -7.74
CA LEU A 126 2.28 -2.78 -7.52
C LEU A 126 2.47 -2.21 -6.11
N ILE A 127 2.47 -0.89 -5.99
CA ILE A 127 2.61 -0.20 -4.69
C ILE A 127 1.33 0.60 -4.46
N ILE A 128 0.68 0.36 -3.32
CA ILE A 128 -0.60 1.02 -2.98
C ILE A 128 -0.46 1.68 -1.61
N ASN A 129 -0.77 2.97 -1.53
CA ASN A 129 -0.84 3.68 -0.26
C ASN A 129 -2.22 3.49 0.36
N LEU A 130 -2.25 3.07 1.63
CA LEU A 130 -3.47 2.92 2.41
C LEU A 130 -3.51 3.96 3.52
N PRO A 131 -4.71 4.28 4.03
CA PRO A 131 -4.82 5.21 5.17
C PRO A 131 -4.11 4.69 6.41
N GLY A 132 -3.92 5.57 7.40
CA GLY A 132 -3.22 5.20 8.63
C GLY A 132 -4.08 4.51 9.67
N SER A 133 -5.40 4.55 9.59
CA SER A 133 -6.26 3.94 10.60
C SER A 133 -6.61 2.51 10.23
N PRO A 134 -6.80 1.61 11.22
CA PRO A 134 -7.20 0.24 10.94
C PRO A 134 -8.51 0.14 10.16
N LYS A 135 -9.48 0.98 10.51
CA LYS A 135 -10.77 1.02 9.82
C LYS A 135 -10.61 1.46 8.38
N GLY A 136 -9.83 2.53 8.15
CA GLY A 136 -9.58 3.04 6.80
C GLY A 136 -8.83 2.04 5.93
N VAL A 137 -7.88 1.32 6.52
CA VAL A 137 -7.15 0.24 5.84
C VAL A 137 -8.12 -0.84 5.39
N HIS A 138 -8.97 -1.30 6.31
CA HIS A 138 -9.93 -2.36 5.99
C HIS A 138 -10.86 -1.92 4.85
N GLU A 139 -11.45 -0.74 4.98
CA GLU A 139 -12.39 -0.23 3.98
C GLU A 139 -11.72 0.00 2.63
N GLY A 140 -10.54 0.60 2.64
CA GLY A 140 -9.81 0.88 1.40
C GLY A 140 -9.38 -0.38 0.67
N LEU A 141 -8.79 -1.32 1.40
CA LEU A 141 -8.30 -2.55 0.80
C LEU A 141 -9.43 -3.42 0.29
N MET A 142 -10.53 -3.53 1.05
CA MET A 142 -11.68 -4.30 0.60
C MET A 142 -12.37 -3.69 -0.62
N ALA A 143 -12.31 -2.36 -0.78
CA ALA A 143 -12.90 -1.70 -1.95
C ALA A 143 -12.25 -2.11 -3.27
N ILE A 144 -11.00 -2.58 -3.23
CA ILE A 144 -10.25 -2.93 -4.44
C ILE A 144 -9.85 -4.41 -4.47
N MET A 145 -10.16 -5.16 -3.43
CA MET A 145 -9.67 -6.53 -3.26
C MET A 145 -10.07 -7.45 -4.41
N ASP A 146 -11.27 -7.28 -4.94
CA ASP A 146 -11.77 -8.14 -6.02
C ASP A 146 -10.97 -7.98 -7.32
N GLN A 147 -10.29 -6.84 -7.51
CA GLN A 147 -9.49 -6.60 -8.70
C GLN A 147 -7.98 -6.83 -8.49
N LEU A 148 -7.54 -7.01 -7.26
CA LEU A 148 -6.11 -7.17 -6.99
C LEU A 148 -5.48 -8.38 -7.66
N PRO A 149 -6.07 -9.59 -7.60
CA PRO A 149 -5.45 -10.73 -8.28
C PRO A 149 -5.24 -10.49 -9.76
N HIS A 150 -6.22 -9.92 -10.44
CA HIS A 150 -6.13 -9.62 -11.86
C HIS A 150 -5.06 -8.57 -12.14
N ALA A 151 -5.03 -7.50 -11.33
CA ALA A 151 -4.02 -6.45 -11.47
C ALA A 151 -2.61 -7.02 -11.31
N LEU A 152 -2.41 -7.88 -10.30
CA LEU A 152 -1.10 -8.48 -10.04
C LEU A 152 -0.68 -9.42 -11.15
N GLU A 153 -1.61 -10.16 -11.76
CA GLU A 153 -1.30 -10.98 -12.91
C GLU A 153 -0.78 -10.15 -14.08
N ILE A 154 -1.43 -9.02 -14.35
CA ILE A 154 -1.02 -8.15 -15.45
C ILE A 154 0.35 -7.52 -15.16
N VAL A 155 0.51 -6.94 -13.97
CA VAL A 155 1.75 -6.24 -13.60
C VAL A 155 2.94 -7.17 -13.56
N SER A 156 2.76 -8.39 -13.05
CA SER A 156 3.85 -9.36 -12.97
C SER A 156 4.18 -10.02 -14.29
N GLY A 157 3.34 -9.82 -15.31
CA GLY A 157 3.55 -10.45 -16.61
C GLY A 157 3.09 -11.90 -16.69
N THR A 158 2.32 -12.37 -15.69
CA THR A 158 1.85 -13.76 -15.67
C THR A 158 0.45 -13.93 -16.26
N HIS A 159 -0.18 -12.82 -16.68
CA HIS A 159 -1.54 -12.85 -17.22
C HIS A 159 -1.63 -13.54 -18.59
N GLY A 160 -0.54 -13.53 -19.38
CA GLY A 160 -0.56 -14.06 -20.72
C GLY A 160 -1.07 -13.04 -21.73
N ASP A 161 -1.58 -13.50 -22.87
CA ASP A 161 -1.93 -12.65 -24.00
C ASP A 161 -3.44 -12.45 -24.18
N HIS A 162 -4.24 -12.78 -23.22
CA HIS A 162 -5.68 -12.58 -23.34
C HIS A 162 -6.06 -11.27 -22.69
N GLU A 163 -6.54 -10.39 -23.46
CA GLU A 163 -6.92 -9.05 -23.06
C GLU A 163 -8.38 -8.99 -22.73
#